data_37b805b5a323daa75243b9c850d4b433
#
_entry.id   37b805b5a323daa75243b9c850d4b433
#
_cell.length_a   1.000
_cell.length_b   1.000
_cell.length_c   1.000
_cell.angle_alpha   90.00
_cell.angle_beta   90.00
_cell.angle_gamma   90.00
#
_symmetry.space_group_name_H-M   'P 1'
#
loop_
_entity.id
_entity.type
_entity.pdbx_description
1 polymer ?
#
loop_
_entity_poly.entity_id
_entity_poly.type
_entity_poly.pdbx_seq_one_letter_code
_entity_poly.pdbx_strand_id
1 'polypeptide(L)'
;MSPYTGNTGPVRYMFLLGRISDKALQVALETESASYRDILQEDFMDSYNNLTLKTMMAFRWASTFCQKAEFVMKTDDDMFVNINGLLRAVNQHTDVLQRSVGGFCVLSASPIRDKGSKWYASEKMYPHRKYPGYCSGTGYVTSMFVTRRVFEISKHLPFFHLEDIFVGLCINKLGYTFTRIGGFSTNFIPISCSYKQSIITSHGVSPKQMRQAWDLKC
;
A
#
# COMPACT_ATOMS: atom_id res chain seq x y z
N MET A 1 -16.36 -14.57 10.20
CA MET A 1 -16.87 -13.95 8.94
C MET A 1 -17.28 -12.54 9.28
N SER A 2 -16.74 -11.53 8.61
CA SER A 2 -17.20 -10.15 8.80
C SER A 2 -18.67 -10.08 8.42
N PRO A 3 -19.56 -9.44 9.22
CA PRO A 3 -20.95 -9.22 8.85
C PRO A 3 -21.09 -8.23 7.69
N TYR A 4 -19.98 -7.65 7.20
CA TYR A 4 -19.97 -6.69 6.12
C TYR A 4 -20.14 -7.38 4.78
N THR A 5 -21.24 -7.08 4.15
CA THR A 5 -21.58 -7.50 2.78
C THR A 5 -20.58 -7.03 1.73
N GLY A 6 -19.77 -6.00 2.00
CA GLY A 6 -18.69 -5.53 1.14
C GLY A 6 -17.53 -6.51 0.97
N ASN A 7 -17.36 -7.47 1.87
CA ASN A 7 -16.29 -8.48 1.84
C ASN A 7 -16.75 -9.84 1.25
N THR A 8 -17.84 -9.90 0.53
CA THR A 8 -18.34 -11.14 -0.10
C THR A 8 -17.74 -11.45 -1.46
N GLY A 9 -17.09 -10.47 -2.10
CA GLY A 9 -16.42 -10.60 -3.39
C GLY A 9 -15.02 -11.22 -3.30
N PRO A 10 -14.27 -11.26 -4.41
CA PRO A 10 -12.90 -11.78 -4.47
C PRO A 10 -11.88 -10.90 -3.73
N VAL A 11 -12.25 -9.70 -3.29
CA VAL A 11 -11.38 -8.75 -2.58
C VAL A 11 -11.76 -8.68 -1.10
N ARG A 12 -10.74 -8.61 -0.25
CA ARG A 12 -10.85 -8.32 1.18
C ARG A 12 -9.99 -7.09 1.48
N TYR A 13 -10.40 -6.28 2.43
CA TYR A 13 -9.64 -5.11 2.86
C TYR A 13 -9.51 -5.07 4.38
N MET A 14 -8.45 -4.42 4.85
CA MET A 14 -8.16 -4.14 6.26
C MET A 14 -7.61 -2.74 6.38
N PHE A 15 -8.04 -2.01 7.39
CA PHE A 15 -7.44 -0.75 7.81
C PHE A 15 -6.29 -1.03 8.78
N LEU A 16 -5.14 -0.40 8.54
CA LEU A 16 -3.91 -0.64 9.29
C LEU A 16 -3.65 0.54 10.21
N LEU A 17 -3.49 0.28 11.49
CA LEU A 17 -3.28 1.32 12.50
C LEU A 17 -2.17 0.93 13.48
N GLY A 18 -1.42 1.93 13.94
CA GLY A 18 -0.61 1.84 15.14
C GLY A 18 -1.40 2.26 16.37
N ARG A 19 -0.76 2.31 17.53
CA ARG A 19 -1.36 2.84 18.75
C ARG A 19 -1.51 4.35 18.69
N ILE A 20 -2.60 4.83 19.29
CA ILE A 20 -2.93 6.23 19.43
C ILE A 20 -2.71 6.62 20.91
N SER A 21 -2.11 7.78 21.16
CA SER A 21 -1.88 8.29 22.50
C SER A 21 -3.16 8.80 23.19
N ASP A 22 -4.14 9.23 22.41
CA ASP A 22 -5.45 9.67 22.90
C ASP A 22 -6.29 8.45 23.31
N LYS A 23 -6.56 8.35 24.64
CA LYS A 23 -7.32 7.23 25.23
C LYS A 23 -8.77 7.18 24.75
N ALA A 24 -9.42 8.34 24.56
CA ALA A 24 -10.80 8.38 24.09
C ALA A 24 -10.94 7.89 22.66
N LEU A 25 -10.00 8.29 21.82
CA LEU A 25 -9.93 7.84 20.42
C LEU A 25 -9.58 6.34 20.34
N GLN A 26 -8.71 5.83 21.24
CA GLN A 26 -8.39 4.40 21.29
C GLN A 26 -9.63 3.56 21.66
N VAL A 27 -10.44 4.00 22.63
CA VAL A 27 -11.69 3.32 23.01
C VAL A 27 -12.70 3.35 21.84
N ALA A 28 -12.82 4.48 21.14
CA ALA A 28 -13.67 4.59 19.97
C ALA A 28 -13.23 3.61 18.86
N LEU A 29 -11.92 3.51 18.61
CA LEU A 29 -11.34 2.57 17.65
C LEU A 29 -11.62 1.10 18.03
N GLU A 30 -11.49 0.74 19.30
CA GLU A 30 -11.79 -0.62 19.78
C GLU A 30 -13.27 -0.97 19.56
N THR A 31 -14.17 0.00 19.78
CA THR A 31 -15.61 -0.14 19.53
C THR A 31 -15.89 -0.33 18.03
N GLU A 32 -15.24 0.45 17.19
CA GLU A 32 -15.35 0.33 15.72
C GLU A 32 -14.81 -1.04 15.26
N SER A 33 -13.63 -1.42 15.73
CA SER A 33 -13.01 -2.71 15.41
C SER A 33 -13.88 -3.90 15.80
N ALA A 34 -14.51 -3.84 16.98
CA ALA A 34 -15.44 -4.87 17.44
C ALA A 34 -16.67 -4.99 16.52
N SER A 35 -17.15 -3.86 15.99
CA SER A 35 -18.33 -3.77 15.13
C SER A 35 -18.03 -4.24 13.70
N TYR A 36 -16.92 -3.77 13.12
CA TYR A 36 -16.62 -3.97 11.69
C TYR A 36 -15.63 -5.09 11.40
N ARG A 37 -14.73 -5.39 12.32
CA ARG A 37 -13.73 -6.46 12.21
C ARG A 37 -12.83 -6.35 10.98
N ASP A 38 -12.55 -5.13 10.58
CA ASP A 38 -11.73 -4.79 9.41
C ASP A 38 -10.52 -3.90 9.78
N ILE A 39 -10.22 -3.79 11.08
CA ILE A 39 -9.09 -3.03 11.60
C ILE A 39 -8.02 -4.00 12.11
N LEU A 40 -6.77 -3.76 11.73
CA LEU A 40 -5.57 -4.41 12.25
C LEU A 40 -4.72 -3.35 12.95
N GLN A 41 -4.60 -3.46 14.27
CA GLN A 41 -3.80 -2.56 15.10
C GLN A 41 -2.65 -3.30 15.76
N GLU A 42 -1.45 -2.69 15.80
CA GLU A 42 -0.27 -3.20 16.52
C GLU A 42 0.37 -2.13 17.41
N ASP A 43 1.27 -2.61 18.30
CA ASP A 43 1.93 -1.81 19.33
C ASP A 43 3.14 -1.04 18.77
N PHE A 44 2.87 -0.04 17.93
CA PHE A 44 3.82 1.01 17.54
C PHE A 44 3.07 2.33 17.45
N MET A 45 3.78 3.46 17.62
CA MET A 45 3.17 4.79 17.46
C MET A 45 2.72 5.00 16.02
N ASP A 46 1.45 5.32 15.80
CA ASP A 46 0.94 5.65 14.47
C ASP A 46 1.48 7.03 14.04
N SER A 47 2.37 7.01 13.08
CA SER A 47 3.02 8.20 12.55
C SER A 47 3.55 7.96 11.15
N TYR A 48 3.78 9.03 10.39
CA TYR A 48 4.37 8.96 9.06
C TYR A 48 5.70 8.21 9.03
N ASN A 49 6.55 8.40 10.05
CA ASN A 49 7.85 7.76 10.13
C ASN A 49 7.78 6.24 10.44
N ASN A 50 6.62 5.75 10.81
CA ASN A 50 6.36 4.35 11.14
C ASN A 50 5.52 3.61 10.07
N LEU A 51 5.33 4.22 8.89
CA LEU A 51 4.60 3.56 7.78
C LEU A 51 5.26 2.25 7.35
N THR A 52 6.59 2.16 7.43
CA THR A 52 7.32 0.90 7.20
C THR A 52 6.90 -0.20 8.18
N LEU A 53 6.77 0.11 9.47
CA LEU A 53 6.29 -0.84 10.47
C LEU A 53 4.86 -1.27 10.15
N LYS A 54 4.01 -0.31 9.78
CA LYS A 54 2.60 -0.55 9.39
C LYS A 54 2.51 -1.51 8.21
N THR A 55 3.30 -1.31 7.17
CA THR A 55 3.31 -2.21 6.00
C THR A 55 3.89 -3.58 6.33
N MET A 56 4.96 -3.67 7.13
CA MET A 56 5.52 -4.97 7.52
C MET A 56 4.56 -5.75 8.42
N MET A 57 3.80 -5.07 9.30
CA MET A 57 2.68 -5.66 10.03
C MET A 57 1.64 -6.28 9.09
N ALA A 58 1.22 -5.52 8.08
CA ALA A 58 0.24 -6.01 7.10
C ALA A 58 0.75 -7.23 6.34
N PHE A 59 2.01 -7.20 5.89
CA PHE A 59 2.60 -8.32 5.16
C PHE A 59 2.75 -9.57 6.02
N ARG A 60 3.13 -9.41 7.29
CA ARG A 60 3.14 -10.50 8.26
C ARG A 60 1.76 -11.10 8.43
N TRP A 61 0.76 -10.25 8.70
CA TRP A 61 -0.61 -10.68 8.93
C TRP A 61 -1.20 -11.37 7.70
N ALA A 62 -1.08 -10.77 6.53
CA ALA A 62 -1.57 -11.37 5.27
C ALA A 62 -0.90 -12.73 4.99
N SER A 63 0.41 -12.83 5.20
CA SER A 63 1.17 -14.07 5.01
C SER A 63 0.72 -15.19 5.94
N THR A 64 0.25 -14.85 7.14
CA THR A 64 -0.17 -15.80 8.17
C THR A 64 -1.63 -16.19 8.01
N PHE A 65 -2.52 -15.21 7.81
CA PHE A 65 -3.97 -15.40 7.92
C PHE A 65 -4.71 -15.40 6.57
N CYS A 66 -4.09 -14.89 5.50
CA CYS A 66 -4.70 -14.81 4.18
C CYS A 66 -4.08 -15.79 3.17
N GLN A 67 -3.85 -17.04 3.57
CA GLN A 67 -3.12 -18.03 2.77
C GLN A 67 -3.75 -18.34 1.41
N LYS A 68 -5.05 -18.08 1.24
CA LYS A 68 -5.77 -18.27 -0.03
C LYS A 68 -5.73 -17.03 -0.94
N ALA A 69 -5.22 -15.89 -0.46
CA ALA A 69 -5.08 -14.71 -1.29
C ALA A 69 -3.90 -14.88 -2.25
N GLU A 70 -4.13 -14.65 -3.52
CA GLU A 70 -3.09 -14.72 -4.55
C GLU A 70 -2.26 -13.45 -4.61
N PHE A 71 -2.90 -12.31 -4.36
CA PHE A 71 -2.29 -10.98 -4.44
C PHE A 71 -2.60 -10.13 -3.21
N VAL A 72 -1.71 -9.21 -2.92
CA VAL A 72 -1.83 -8.20 -1.87
C VAL A 72 -1.63 -6.83 -2.50
N MET A 73 -2.53 -5.90 -2.23
CA MET A 73 -2.39 -4.50 -2.56
C MET A 73 -2.23 -3.69 -1.27
N LYS A 74 -1.23 -2.82 -1.21
CA LYS A 74 -1.14 -1.72 -0.24
C LYS A 74 -1.59 -0.44 -0.92
N THR A 75 -2.38 0.35 -0.23
CA THR A 75 -2.77 1.69 -0.67
C THR A 75 -2.93 2.62 0.54
N ASP A 76 -2.83 3.93 0.32
CA ASP A 76 -3.12 4.93 1.34
C ASP A 76 -4.64 5.12 1.46
N ASP A 77 -5.10 5.76 2.55
CA ASP A 77 -6.53 5.93 2.88
C ASP A 77 -7.20 7.10 2.14
N ASP A 78 -6.40 7.96 1.52
CA ASP A 78 -6.86 9.06 0.67
C ASP A 78 -6.87 8.71 -0.85
N MET A 79 -6.87 7.41 -1.15
CA MET A 79 -6.86 6.88 -2.51
C MET A 79 -8.24 6.39 -2.94
N PHE A 80 -8.67 6.76 -4.15
CA PHE A 80 -9.68 6.00 -4.86
C PHE A 80 -9.04 4.76 -5.50
N VAL A 81 -9.71 3.61 -5.36
CA VAL A 81 -9.29 2.36 -6.01
C VAL A 81 -10.45 1.77 -6.82
N ASN A 82 -10.25 1.65 -8.13
CA ASN A 82 -11.18 0.92 -9.01
C ASN A 82 -10.91 -0.59 -8.90
N ILE A 83 -11.69 -1.28 -8.09
CA ILE A 83 -11.52 -2.72 -7.84
C ILE A 83 -11.60 -3.53 -9.13
N ASN A 84 -12.55 -3.25 -10.02
CA ASN A 84 -12.66 -3.97 -11.30
C ASN A 84 -11.44 -3.73 -12.20
N GLY A 85 -10.93 -2.49 -12.22
CA GLY A 85 -9.69 -2.14 -12.91
C GLY A 85 -8.48 -2.87 -12.33
N LEU A 86 -8.37 -2.91 -11.02
CA LEU A 86 -7.33 -3.64 -10.30
C LEU A 86 -7.34 -5.13 -10.62
N LEU A 87 -8.51 -5.79 -10.54
CA LEU A 87 -8.64 -7.22 -10.85
C LEU A 87 -8.25 -7.54 -12.29
N ARG A 88 -8.65 -6.71 -13.26
CA ARG A 88 -8.20 -6.87 -14.65
C ARG A 88 -6.69 -6.73 -14.77
N ALA A 89 -6.11 -5.72 -14.13
CA ALA A 89 -4.66 -5.48 -14.18
C ALA A 89 -3.87 -6.63 -13.54
N VAL A 90 -4.30 -7.14 -12.40
CA VAL A 90 -3.68 -8.29 -11.75
C VAL A 90 -3.73 -9.53 -12.63
N ASN A 91 -4.89 -9.83 -13.25
CA ASN A 91 -5.03 -10.96 -14.16
C ASN A 91 -4.11 -10.85 -15.39
N GLN A 92 -3.97 -9.65 -15.95
CA GLN A 92 -3.09 -9.40 -17.10
C GLN A 92 -1.60 -9.49 -16.76
N HIS A 93 -1.22 -9.29 -15.50
CA HIS A 93 0.16 -9.26 -15.04
C HIS A 93 0.50 -10.40 -14.07
N THR A 94 -0.33 -11.44 -14.00
CA THR A 94 -0.20 -12.53 -13.01
C THR A 94 1.22 -13.09 -12.98
N ASP A 95 1.78 -13.45 -14.12
CA ASP A 95 3.09 -14.10 -14.20
C ASP A 95 4.23 -13.17 -13.74
N VAL A 96 4.22 -11.92 -14.18
CA VAL A 96 5.28 -10.97 -13.81
C VAL A 96 5.19 -10.60 -12.33
N LEU A 97 3.98 -10.51 -11.76
CA LEU A 97 3.77 -10.18 -10.33
C LEU A 97 4.24 -11.31 -9.39
N GLN A 98 4.54 -12.52 -9.90
CA GLN A 98 5.15 -13.56 -9.08
C GLN A 98 6.58 -13.24 -8.63
N ARG A 99 7.25 -12.28 -9.30
CA ARG A 99 8.60 -11.81 -8.94
C ARG A 99 8.75 -10.29 -9.08
N SER A 100 7.65 -9.55 -8.98
CA SER A 100 7.69 -8.09 -9.04
C SER A 100 6.64 -7.44 -8.14
N VAL A 101 6.84 -6.14 -7.91
CA VAL A 101 5.81 -5.22 -7.41
C VAL A 101 5.32 -4.39 -8.57
N GLY A 102 4.00 -4.26 -8.70
CA GLY A 102 3.33 -3.52 -9.77
C GLY A 102 2.61 -2.28 -9.27
N GLY A 103 2.61 -1.20 -10.06
CA GLY A 103 1.94 0.04 -9.72
C GLY A 103 2.52 1.23 -10.49
N PHE A 104 2.48 2.43 -9.88
CA PHE A 104 3.25 3.55 -10.38
C PHE A 104 4.70 3.42 -9.89
N CYS A 105 5.53 2.76 -10.69
CA CYS A 105 6.90 2.44 -10.31
C CYS A 105 7.91 3.32 -11.05
N VAL A 106 9.01 3.64 -10.37
CA VAL A 106 10.19 4.32 -10.91
C VAL A 106 11.41 3.41 -10.72
N LEU A 107 12.28 3.36 -11.73
CA LEU A 107 13.44 2.46 -11.70
C LEU A 107 14.63 3.03 -10.94
N SER A 108 14.64 4.34 -10.71
CA SER A 108 15.70 5.02 -9.97
C SER A 108 15.23 6.42 -9.54
N ALA A 109 15.55 6.80 -8.31
CA ALA A 109 15.33 8.16 -7.79
C ALA A 109 16.49 8.57 -6.89
N SER A 110 16.70 9.87 -6.71
CA SER A 110 17.71 10.39 -5.77
C SER A 110 17.06 10.62 -4.41
N PRO A 111 17.76 10.28 -3.31
CA PRO A 111 17.32 10.64 -1.97
C PRO A 111 17.19 12.17 -1.81
N ILE A 112 16.12 12.60 -1.18
CA ILE A 112 15.92 14.01 -0.85
C ILE A 112 16.77 14.33 0.39
N ARG A 113 17.72 15.28 0.23
CA ARG A 113 18.67 15.69 1.26
C ARG A 113 18.27 17.01 1.97
N ASP A 114 17.16 17.58 1.58
CA ASP A 114 16.57 18.74 2.27
C ASP A 114 15.89 18.29 3.57
N LYS A 115 16.36 18.77 4.70
CA LYS A 115 15.84 18.44 6.05
C LYS A 115 14.41 18.93 6.28
N GLY A 116 13.93 19.91 5.52
CA GLY A 116 12.55 20.41 5.58
C GLY A 116 11.53 19.49 4.86
N SER A 117 12.00 18.54 4.06
CA SER A 117 11.13 17.63 3.33
C SER A 117 10.65 16.48 4.22
N LYS A 118 9.37 16.11 4.11
CA LYS A 118 8.85 14.91 4.74
C LYS A 118 9.50 13.61 4.22
N TRP A 119 10.14 13.66 3.05
CA TRP A 119 10.89 12.55 2.44
C TRP A 119 12.40 12.66 2.67
N TYR A 120 12.82 13.44 3.66
CA TYR A 120 14.24 13.60 3.96
C TYR A 120 14.89 12.24 4.31
N ALA A 121 16.01 11.96 3.69
CA ALA A 121 16.88 10.86 4.04
C ALA A 121 18.32 11.37 4.22
N SER A 122 18.90 11.23 5.41
CA SER A 122 20.29 11.63 5.64
C SER A 122 21.28 10.69 4.95
N GLU A 123 22.49 11.17 4.67
CA GLU A 123 23.56 10.31 4.15
C GLU A 123 23.94 9.20 5.13
N LYS A 124 23.79 9.43 6.43
CA LYS A 124 24.00 8.40 7.47
C LYS A 124 22.96 7.29 7.37
N MET A 125 21.69 7.60 7.07
CA MET A 125 20.64 6.61 6.91
C MET A 125 20.73 5.89 5.58
N TYR A 126 21.07 6.61 4.52
CA TYR A 126 21.20 6.05 3.18
C TYR A 126 22.37 6.71 2.44
N PRO A 127 23.57 6.08 2.42
CA PRO A 127 24.79 6.69 1.89
C PRO A 127 24.87 6.71 0.35
N HIS A 128 23.99 5.98 -0.32
CA HIS A 128 24.03 5.90 -1.78
C HIS A 128 23.38 7.14 -2.44
N ARG A 129 23.82 7.48 -3.63
CA ARG A 129 23.30 8.62 -4.42
C ARG A 129 21.92 8.35 -5.04
N LYS A 130 21.56 7.10 -5.22
CA LYS A 130 20.27 6.70 -5.84
C LYS A 130 19.66 5.57 -5.06
N TYR A 131 18.33 5.60 -4.95
CA TYR A 131 17.55 4.44 -4.57
C TYR A 131 17.54 3.40 -5.69
N PRO A 132 17.39 2.11 -5.40
CA PRO A 132 16.92 1.14 -6.40
C PRO A 132 15.52 1.53 -6.84
N GLY A 133 14.95 0.83 -7.82
CA GLY A 133 13.56 1.02 -8.18
C GLY A 133 12.62 0.84 -6.98
N TYR A 134 11.45 1.48 -7.06
CA TYR A 134 10.34 1.30 -6.12
C TYR A 134 9.02 1.66 -6.80
N CYS A 135 7.90 1.20 -6.23
CA CYS A 135 6.57 1.67 -6.62
C CYS A 135 6.03 2.57 -5.51
N SER A 136 5.38 3.67 -5.90
CA SER A 136 4.88 4.66 -4.95
C SER A 136 3.96 4.05 -3.90
N GLY A 137 4.13 4.48 -2.66
CA GLY A 137 3.31 4.08 -1.52
C GLY A 137 1.83 4.44 -1.65
N THR A 138 1.46 5.35 -2.55
CA THR A 138 0.05 5.65 -2.85
C THR A 138 -0.75 4.43 -3.30
N GLY A 139 -0.09 3.46 -3.95
CA GLY A 139 -0.72 2.18 -4.25
C GLY A 139 0.18 1.27 -5.08
N TYR A 140 0.39 0.04 -4.60
CA TYR A 140 1.07 -1.01 -5.34
C TYR A 140 0.49 -2.38 -5.01
N VAL A 141 0.66 -3.31 -5.94
CA VAL A 141 0.17 -4.69 -5.84
C VAL A 141 1.30 -5.68 -6.12
N THR A 142 1.27 -6.81 -5.44
CA THR A 142 2.23 -7.89 -5.66
C THR A 142 1.60 -9.25 -5.30
N SER A 143 2.23 -10.36 -5.70
CA SER A 143 1.74 -11.67 -5.29
C SER A 143 1.93 -11.93 -3.79
N MET A 144 1.13 -12.82 -3.23
CA MET A 144 1.31 -13.29 -1.85
C MET A 144 2.69 -13.93 -1.65
N PHE A 145 3.23 -14.58 -2.67
CA PHE A 145 4.58 -15.12 -2.63
C PHE A 145 5.63 -14.02 -2.39
N VAL A 146 5.59 -12.94 -3.17
CA VAL A 146 6.49 -11.78 -3.00
C VAL A 146 6.26 -11.11 -1.64
N THR A 147 5.01 -10.94 -1.22
CA THR A 147 4.66 -10.38 0.10
C THR A 147 5.36 -11.13 1.24
N ARG A 148 5.32 -12.45 1.25
CA ARG A 148 6.02 -13.29 2.23
C ARG A 148 7.52 -13.10 2.18
N ARG A 149 8.11 -13.10 0.99
CA ARG A 149 9.56 -12.92 0.80
C ARG A 149 10.03 -11.54 1.25
N VAL A 150 9.25 -10.49 0.96
CA VAL A 150 9.53 -9.13 1.43
C VAL A 150 9.50 -9.08 2.95
N PHE A 151 8.49 -9.65 3.61
CA PHE A 151 8.44 -9.69 5.06
C PHE A 151 9.63 -10.46 5.66
N GLU A 152 10.02 -11.59 5.09
CA GLU A 152 11.17 -12.36 5.57
C GLU A 152 12.48 -11.59 5.45
N ILE A 153 12.76 -11.02 4.27
CA ILE A 153 14.02 -10.31 4.03
C ILE A 153 14.09 -8.98 4.79
N SER A 154 12.96 -8.35 5.09
CA SER A 154 12.89 -7.07 5.81
C SER A 154 13.57 -7.13 7.17
N LYS A 155 13.58 -8.30 7.83
CA LYS A 155 14.22 -8.53 9.13
C LYS A 155 15.76 -8.44 9.07
N HIS A 156 16.33 -8.52 7.87
CA HIS A 156 17.76 -8.50 7.60
C HIS A 156 18.25 -7.20 6.94
N LEU A 157 17.36 -6.21 6.82
CA LEU A 157 17.69 -4.89 6.29
C LEU A 157 17.61 -3.83 7.38
N PRO A 158 18.49 -2.83 7.39
CA PRO A 158 18.34 -1.67 8.27
C PRO A 158 16.98 -1.01 8.06
N PHE A 159 16.32 -0.65 9.16
CA PHE A 159 15.06 0.08 9.10
C PHE A 159 15.21 1.38 8.30
N PHE A 160 14.25 1.64 7.43
CA PHE A 160 14.16 2.88 6.67
C PHE A 160 12.73 3.42 6.72
N HIS A 161 12.55 4.68 7.08
CA HIS A 161 11.23 5.26 7.39
C HIS A 161 10.35 5.50 6.16
N LEU A 162 10.95 5.68 4.97
CA LEU A 162 10.20 5.79 3.72
C LEU A 162 9.77 4.38 3.28
N GLU A 163 8.52 4.10 3.47
CA GLU A 163 7.94 2.75 3.35
C GLU A 163 8.11 2.15 1.97
N ASP A 164 7.79 2.90 0.94
CA ASP A 164 7.88 2.48 -0.46
C ASP A 164 9.33 2.23 -0.89
N ILE A 165 10.27 3.07 -0.43
CA ILE A 165 11.70 2.85 -0.63
C ILE A 165 12.15 1.60 0.12
N PHE A 166 11.70 1.37 1.36
CA PHE A 166 12.07 0.19 2.14
C PHE A 166 11.59 -1.10 1.45
N VAL A 167 10.36 -1.13 0.97
CA VAL A 167 9.86 -2.25 0.14
C VAL A 167 10.73 -2.40 -1.12
N GLY A 168 11.09 -1.28 -1.77
CA GLY A 168 12.00 -1.26 -2.92
C GLY A 168 13.37 -1.89 -2.60
N LEU A 169 13.94 -1.58 -1.43
CA LEU A 169 15.21 -2.20 -0.96
C LEU A 169 15.05 -3.71 -0.77
N CYS A 170 13.92 -4.16 -0.20
CA CYS A 170 13.62 -5.57 -0.05
C CYS A 170 13.52 -6.28 -1.41
N ILE A 171 12.79 -5.71 -2.35
CA ILE A 171 12.63 -6.23 -3.72
C ILE A 171 13.99 -6.35 -4.43
N ASN A 172 14.81 -5.30 -4.35
CA ASN A 172 16.16 -5.32 -4.92
C ASN A 172 17.05 -6.40 -4.28
N LYS A 173 17.00 -6.55 -2.95
CA LYS A 173 17.76 -7.58 -2.22
C LYS A 173 17.34 -9.00 -2.59
N LEU A 174 16.08 -9.19 -2.95
CA LEU A 174 15.54 -10.47 -3.43
C LEU A 174 15.87 -10.75 -4.91
N GLY A 175 16.44 -9.79 -5.65
CA GLY A 175 16.67 -9.90 -7.09
C GLY A 175 15.36 -9.87 -7.90
N TYR A 176 14.30 -9.27 -7.35
CA TYR A 176 13.00 -9.10 -8.00
C TYR A 176 12.92 -7.74 -8.71
N THR A 177 11.86 -7.53 -9.48
CA THR A 177 11.72 -6.38 -10.36
C THR A 177 10.54 -5.48 -9.99
N PHE A 178 10.38 -4.38 -10.74
CA PHE A 178 9.27 -3.44 -10.63
C PHE A 178 8.56 -3.37 -11.98
N THR A 179 7.22 -3.42 -11.95
CA THR A 179 6.39 -3.41 -13.15
C THR A 179 5.50 -2.18 -13.13
N ARG A 180 5.69 -1.28 -14.11
CA ARG A 180 4.78 -0.15 -14.26
C ARG A 180 3.46 -0.64 -14.87
N ILE A 181 2.37 -0.47 -14.11
CA ILE A 181 1.03 -0.83 -14.54
C ILE A 181 0.26 0.44 -14.87
N GLY A 182 -0.29 0.52 -16.08
CA GLY A 182 -1.13 1.65 -16.49
C GLY A 182 -2.37 1.79 -15.61
N GLY A 183 -2.83 3.02 -15.40
CA GLY A 183 -3.99 3.32 -14.54
C GLY A 183 -3.66 3.57 -13.06
N PHE A 184 -2.46 3.24 -12.59
CA PHE A 184 -2.00 3.68 -11.27
C PHE A 184 -1.50 5.14 -11.34
N SER A 185 -2.01 6.01 -10.48
CA SER A 185 -1.63 7.43 -10.42
C SER A 185 -1.27 7.84 -9.00
N THR A 186 -0.23 8.67 -8.89
CA THR A 186 0.20 9.32 -7.64
C THR A 186 -0.41 10.71 -7.45
N ASN A 187 -1.21 11.16 -8.41
CA ASN A 187 -1.85 12.47 -8.41
C ASN A 187 -3.37 12.32 -8.42
N PHE A 188 -4.05 13.40 -8.00
CA PHE A 188 -5.48 13.53 -8.20
C PHE A 188 -5.80 13.60 -9.70
N ILE A 189 -6.76 12.80 -10.12
CA ILE A 189 -7.32 12.83 -11.47
C ILE A 189 -8.74 13.40 -11.36
N PRO A 190 -9.14 14.39 -12.17
CA PRO A 190 -10.49 14.93 -12.16
C PRO A 190 -11.56 13.84 -12.35
N ILE A 191 -12.63 13.91 -11.56
CA ILE A 191 -13.70 12.91 -11.57
C ILE A 191 -14.38 12.89 -12.94
N SER A 192 -14.32 11.74 -13.59
CA SER A 192 -14.90 11.51 -14.94
C SER A 192 -15.14 10.00 -15.15
N CYS A 193 -15.71 9.63 -16.27
CA CYS A 193 -15.93 8.22 -16.63
C CYS A 193 -14.66 7.37 -16.68
N SER A 194 -13.48 7.98 -16.78
CA SER A 194 -12.21 7.27 -16.67
C SER A 194 -12.05 6.50 -15.34
N TYR A 195 -12.72 6.96 -14.26
CA TYR A 195 -12.78 6.24 -12.97
C TYR A 195 -13.47 4.88 -13.05
N LYS A 196 -14.32 4.66 -14.02
CA LYS A 196 -14.96 3.35 -14.29
C LYS A 196 -14.23 2.51 -15.34
N GLN A 197 -13.27 3.10 -16.05
CA GLN A 197 -12.66 2.50 -17.24
C GLN A 197 -11.16 2.24 -17.05
N SER A 198 -10.34 3.28 -17.16
CA SER A 198 -8.89 3.18 -17.29
C SER A 198 -8.10 3.51 -16.02
N ILE A 199 -8.68 4.27 -15.08
CA ILE A 199 -8.04 4.59 -13.80
C ILE A 199 -8.16 3.40 -12.88
N ILE A 200 -7.05 2.99 -12.27
CA ILE A 200 -7.01 2.02 -11.18
C ILE A 200 -6.91 2.76 -9.85
N THR A 201 -6.00 3.75 -9.73
CA THR A 201 -5.86 4.56 -8.52
C THR A 201 -5.84 6.05 -8.84
N SER A 202 -6.36 6.88 -7.92
CA SER A 202 -6.26 8.34 -7.93
C SER A 202 -6.01 8.83 -6.51
N HIS A 203 -5.01 9.68 -6.29
CA HIS A 203 -4.56 10.14 -4.98
C HIS A 203 -5.26 11.44 -4.55
N GLY A 204 -5.38 11.65 -3.23
CA GLY A 204 -5.95 12.87 -2.67
C GLY A 204 -7.46 13.00 -2.95
N VAL A 205 -8.18 11.89 -2.99
CA VAL A 205 -9.62 11.85 -3.27
C VAL A 205 -10.40 11.93 -1.96
N SER A 206 -11.09 13.06 -1.73
CA SER A 206 -11.90 13.23 -0.53
C SER A 206 -13.10 12.27 -0.49
N PRO A 207 -13.69 11.99 0.69
CA PRO A 207 -14.88 11.14 0.81
C PRO A 207 -16.06 11.58 -0.07
N LYS A 208 -16.24 12.90 -0.24
CA LYS A 208 -17.27 13.45 -1.14
C LYS A 208 -16.99 13.08 -2.60
N GLN A 209 -15.75 13.22 -3.03
CA GLN A 209 -15.31 12.87 -4.38
C GLN A 209 -15.36 11.37 -4.62
N MET A 210 -15.06 10.54 -3.62
CA MET A 210 -15.21 9.08 -3.72
C MET A 210 -16.66 8.69 -3.99
N ARG A 211 -17.63 9.28 -3.27
CA ARG A 211 -19.06 9.07 -3.53
C ARG A 211 -19.44 9.52 -4.93
N GLN A 212 -18.98 10.71 -5.34
CA GLN A 212 -19.22 11.22 -6.70
C GLN A 212 -18.68 10.26 -7.76
N ALA A 213 -17.47 9.75 -7.60
CA ALA A 213 -16.88 8.76 -8.51
C ALA A 213 -17.64 7.43 -8.51
N TRP A 214 -18.16 7.01 -7.33
CA TRP A 214 -18.98 5.81 -7.20
C TRP A 214 -20.31 5.92 -7.94
N ASP A 215 -20.97 7.08 -7.86
CA ASP A 215 -22.30 7.33 -8.43
C ASP A 215 -22.28 7.65 -9.94
N LEU A 216 -21.10 7.73 -10.57
CA LEU A 216 -20.99 7.96 -12.01
C LEU A 216 -21.76 6.90 -12.80
N LYS A 217 -22.60 7.37 -13.71
CA LYS A 217 -23.30 6.54 -14.69
C LYS A 217 -22.52 6.60 -16.02
N CYS A 218 -21.70 5.62 -16.22
CA CYS A 218 -20.88 5.43 -17.42
C CYS A 218 -21.18 4.03 -17.97
#